data_0f4194419052d455d4f0d1549b7d7efd
#
_entry.id   0f4194419052d455d4f0d1549b7d7efd
#
_cell.length_a   1.000
_cell.length_b   1.000
_cell.length_c   1.000
_cell.angle_alpha   90.00
_cell.angle_beta   90.00
_cell.angle_gamma   90.00
#
_symmetry.space_group_name_H-M   'P 1'
#
loop_
_entity.id
_entity.type
_entity.pdbx_description
1 polymer ?
#
loop_
_entity_poly.entity_id
_entity_poly.type
_entity_poly.pdbx_seq_one_letter_code
_entity_poly.pdbx_strand_id
1 'polypeptide(L)'
;MNIQVQTIAASPFKLKYGNFIGGEFREPVNGRYFENTTPVTGGKLCDIARSDEHDINLALDAAHAAKDKWGRTSTTERSNILMKIAQRMEDNLELLARAETWDNGKPLRETMAADIPLAIDHFRYFASCIRAQEGTIGEVDHDTIAYHFHEPLGVVGQIIPWNFPILMAAWKMAPALAAGNCVVLKPAEQTPASILVWIELVGDLLPPGVLNIVNGFGLEAGKPLATSPRIAKIAFTGETSTGRLIMQYASQNLIPVTLELGGKSPNIFFEDVMREDDDYLDKALEGFAMFALNQGEVCTCPSRALVHEKIYDRFMEKALKRVAAIKQGDPLDMSTMIGAQASSEQLEKILSYMDIGRQEGAEVLIGGERNSLSGELAGGYYVKPTVFKGHNKMRVFQEEIFGPVVSVTTFKDEVEALEIANDTLYGLGAGVWSRDANTCYNFGRNIQAGRVWTNCYHAYPAHAAFGGYKQSGIGRETHKMMLDHYQQTKNMLVSYSPKALGFF
;
A
#
# COMPACT_ATOMS: atom_id res chain seq x y z
N MET A 1 25.21 19.95 -24.80
CA MET A 1 25.37 18.76 -23.95
C MET A 1 24.02 18.51 -23.30
N ASN A 2 23.35 17.43 -23.64
CA ASN A 2 21.93 17.24 -23.32
C ASN A 2 21.70 17.19 -21.82
N ILE A 3 20.79 18.01 -21.29
CA ILE A 3 20.35 18.04 -19.90
C ILE A 3 19.79 16.66 -19.47
N GLN A 4 19.19 15.90 -20.40
CA GLN A 4 18.81 14.49 -20.20
C GLN A 4 19.97 13.62 -19.68
N VAL A 5 21.21 13.88 -20.12
CA VAL A 5 22.42 13.14 -19.69
C VAL A 5 22.82 13.55 -18.26
N GLN A 6 22.57 14.80 -17.85
CA GLN A 6 22.86 15.24 -16.48
C GLN A 6 21.82 14.72 -15.47
N THR A 7 20.54 14.66 -15.84
CA THR A 7 19.48 14.10 -14.98
C THR A 7 19.66 12.61 -14.78
N ILE A 8 20.01 11.87 -15.83
CA ILE A 8 20.32 10.43 -15.76
C ILE A 8 21.63 10.16 -14.99
N ALA A 9 22.63 11.03 -15.08
CA ALA A 9 23.89 10.91 -14.35
C ALA A 9 23.73 11.11 -12.83
N ALA A 10 22.66 11.78 -12.38
CA ALA A 10 22.27 11.92 -10.98
C ALA A 10 21.26 10.84 -10.53
N SER A 11 20.87 9.95 -11.43
CA SER A 11 19.92 8.86 -11.17
C SER A 11 20.53 7.83 -10.23
N PRO A 12 19.80 7.36 -9.19
CA PRO A 12 20.28 6.32 -8.29
C PRO A 12 20.28 4.92 -8.93
N PHE A 13 19.85 4.79 -10.18
CA PHE A 13 19.63 3.49 -10.84
C PHE A 13 20.80 3.05 -11.70
N LYS A 14 21.03 1.75 -11.74
CA LYS A 14 21.84 1.09 -12.79
C LYS A 14 21.09 1.10 -14.12
N LEU A 15 21.81 0.94 -15.20
CA LEU A 15 21.19 0.86 -16.54
C LEU A 15 20.33 -0.41 -16.73
N LYS A 16 20.63 -1.48 -15.95
CA LYS A 16 19.97 -2.77 -16.08
C LYS A 16 19.95 -3.50 -14.74
N TYR A 17 18.81 -4.11 -14.42
CA TYR A 17 18.61 -4.94 -13.22
C TYR A 17 18.10 -6.32 -13.57
N GLY A 18 18.71 -7.35 -12.97
CA GLY A 18 18.21 -8.72 -12.91
C GLY A 18 17.20 -8.91 -11.75
N ASN A 19 16.91 -10.18 -11.47
CA ASN A 19 16.20 -10.59 -10.26
C ASN A 19 17.19 -10.69 -9.10
N PHE A 20 16.71 -10.51 -7.86
CA PHE A 20 17.50 -10.82 -6.66
C PHE A 20 17.07 -12.17 -6.11
N ILE A 21 17.86 -13.20 -6.27
CA ILE A 21 17.54 -14.58 -5.91
C ILE A 21 18.72 -15.23 -5.21
N GLY A 22 18.49 -15.83 -4.04
CA GLY A 22 19.51 -16.56 -3.31
C GLY A 22 20.64 -15.67 -2.77
N GLY A 23 20.38 -14.37 -2.56
CA GLY A 23 21.33 -13.40 -2.02
C GLY A 23 22.15 -12.66 -3.07
N GLU A 24 21.88 -12.84 -4.36
CA GLU A 24 22.62 -12.19 -5.46
C GLU A 24 21.70 -11.76 -6.61
N PHE A 25 22.15 -10.79 -7.41
CA PHE A 25 21.47 -10.41 -8.64
C PHE A 25 21.76 -11.43 -9.74
N ARG A 26 20.70 -11.90 -10.41
CA ARG A 26 20.75 -12.86 -11.50
C ARG A 26 19.99 -12.37 -12.72
N GLU A 27 20.49 -12.65 -13.90
CA GLU A 27 19.74 -12.42 -15.14
C GLU A 27 18.49 -13.31 -15.19
N PRO A 28 17.39 -12.84 -15.84
CA PRO A 28 16.23 -13.70 -16.05
C PRO A 28 16.60 -14.90 -16.93
N VAL A 29 16.02 -16.06 -16.64
CA VAL A 29 16.35 -17.35 -17.30
C VAL A 29 16.28 -17.25 -18.83
N ASN A 30 15.26 -16.54 -19.34
CA ASN A 30 15.06 -16.37 -20.78
C ASN A 30 15.77 -15.14 -21.37
N GLY A 31 16.63 -14.46 -20.60
CA GLY A 31 17.39 -13.29 -21.04
C GLY A 31 16.53 -12.08 -21.45
N ARG A 32 15.23 -12.06 -21.10
CA ARG A 32 14.30 -11.00 -21.50
C ARG A 32 14.29 -9.86 -20.48
N TYR A 33 14.15 -8.64 -20.99
CA TYR A 33 14.05 -7.43 -20.20
C TYR A 33 12.91 -6.57 -20.73
N PHE A 34 12.41 -5.65 -19.91
CA PHE A 34 11.48 -4.61 -20.30
C PHE A 34 11.98 -3.26 -19.81
N GLU A 35 11.59 -2.22 -20.50
CA GLU A 35 11.96 -0.85 -20.18
C GLU A 35 11.13 -0.34 -19.01
N ASN A 36 11.81 0.14 -17.97
CA ASN A 36 11.18 0.93 -16.91
C ASN A 36 11.32 2.43 -17.25
N THR A 37 10.20 3.16 -17.22
CA THR A 37 10.14 4.58 -17.55
C THR A 37 9.77 5.40 -16.32
N THR A 38 10.37 6.59 -16.19
CA THR A 38 9.91 7.52 -15.16
C THR A 38 8.66 8.26 -15.61
N PRO A 39 7.60 8.29 -14.79
CA PRO A 39 6.40 9.08 -15.12
C PRO A 39 6.63 10.58 -15.09
N VAL A 40 7.73 11.03 -14.50
CA VAL A 40 8.10 12.46 -14.40
C VAL A 40 8.31 13.09 -15.78
N THR A 41 8.98 12.37 -16.67
CA THR A 41 9.33 12.87 -18.02
C THR A 41 8.82 11.96 -19.14
N GLY A 42 8.31 10.76 -18.83
CA GLY A 42 8.02 9.71 -19.81
C GLY A 42 9.28 9.04 -20.39
N GLY A 43 10.48 9.38 -19.86
CA GLY A 43 11.77 8.85 -20.33
C GLY A 43 12.15 7.54 -19.67
N LYS A 44 13.08 6.81 -20.31
CA LYS A 44 13.62 5.55 -19.80
C LYS A 44 14.47 5.77 -18.55
N LEU A 45 14.28 4.95 -17.51
CA LEU A 45 15.14 4.86 -16.33
C LEU A 45 16.18 3.74 -16.48
N CYS A 46 15.72 2.53 -16.72
CA CYS A 46 16.57 1.34 -16.79
C CYS A 46 15.85 0.19 -17.49
N ASP A 47 16.57 -0.91 -17.72
CA ASP A 47 15.99 -2.19 -18.14
C ASP A 47 15.82 -3.11 -16.95
N ILE A 48 14.64 -3.74 -16.83
CA ILE A 48 14.27 -4.62 -15.72
C ILE A 48 14.04 -6.04 -16.24
N ALA A 49 14.45 -7.04 -15.49
CA ALA A 49 14.23 -8.44 -15.82
C ALA A 49 12.74 -8.73 -16.08
N ARG A 50 12.43 -9.34 -17.25
CA ARG A 50 11.10 -9.85 -17.59
C ARG A 50 11.07 -11.34 -17.36
N SER A 51 10.70 -11.71 -16.16
CA SER A 51 10.69 -13.07 -15.64
C SER A 51 9.40 -13.81 -15.96
N ASP A 52 9.48 -15.12 -15.86
CA ASP A 52 8.35 -16.03 -16.00
C ASP A 52 8.39 -17.12 -14.91
N GLU A 53 7.66 -18.22 -15.13
CA GLU A 53 7.56 -19.35 -14.20
C GLU A 53 8.93 -19.97 -13.85
N HIS A 54 9.89 -19.96 -14.77
CA HIS A 54 11.22 -20.52 -14.51
C HIS A 54 11.97 -19.71 -13.44
N ASP A 55 11.91 -18.37 -13.52
CA ASP A 55 12.51 -17.49 -12.53
C ASP A 55 11.81 -17.60 -11.17
N ILE A 56 10.48 -17.73 -11.17
CA ILE A 56 9.69 -17.96 -9.95
C ILE A 56 10.11 -19.28 -9.29
N ASN A 57 10.30 -20.34 -10.07
CA ASN A 57 10.76 -21.63 -9.54
C ASN A 57 12.17 -21.55 -8.94
N LEU A 58 13.11 -20.83 -9.58
CA LEU A 58 14.44 -20.59 -9.00
C LEU A 58 14.36 -19.83 -7.66
N ALA A 59 13.50 -18.82 -7.56
CA ALA A 59 13.30 -18.09 -6.32
C ALA A 59 12.70 -18.99 -5.22
N LEU A 60 11.73 -19.84 -5.59
CA LEU A 60 11.14 -20.82 -4.68
C LEU A 60 12.17 -21.88 -4.24
N ASP A 61 13.06 -22.33 -5.11
CA ASP A 61 14.15 -23.24 -4.76
C ASP A 61 15.07 -22.61 -3.70
N ALA A 62 15.49 -21.37 -3.91
CA ALA A 62 16.32 -20.63 -2.97
C ALA A 62 15.60 -20.43 -1.62
N ALA A 63 14.31 -20.08 -1.66
CA ALA A 63 13.50 -19.88 -0.45
C ALA A 63 13.32 -21.18 0.34
N HIS A 64 13.04 -22.30 -0.35
CA HIS A 64 12.90 -23.62 0.28
C HIS A 64 14.21 -24.13 0.88
N ALA A 65 15.35 -23.83 0.25
CA ALA A 65 16.68 -24.17 0.80
C ALA A 65 16.98 -23.42 2.12
N ALA A 66 16.45 -22.19 2.27
CA ALA A 66 16.70 -21.34 3.42
C ALA A 66 15.69 -21.51 4.58
N LYS A 67 14.44 -21.93 4.28
CA LYS A 67 13.28 -21.82 5.20
C LYS A 67 13.49 -22.49 6.56
N ASP A 68 14.05 -23.69 6.60
CA ASP A 68 14.18 -24.45 7.84
C ASP A 68 15.23 -23.83 8.78
N LYS A 69 16.34 -23.36 8.21
CA LYS A 69 17.37 -22.64 8.97
C LYS A 69 16.84 -21.30 9.48
N TRP A 70 16.19 -20.53 8.61
CA TRP A 70 15.63 -19.22 8.97
C TRP A 70 14.50 -19.34 10.00
N GLY A 71 13.56 -20.25 9.80
CA GLY A 71 12.43 -20.48 10.71
C GLY A 71 12.85 -20.93 12.12
N ARG A 72 14.05 -21.53 12.27
CA ARG A 72 14.62 -21.93 13.57
C ARG A 72 15.52 -20.90 14.21
N THR A 73 15.77 -19.75 13.57
CA THR A 73 16.51 -18.65 14.21
C THR A 73 15.71 -18.12 15.40
N SER A 74 16.42 -17.59 16.40
CA SER A 74 15.76 -16.96 17.55
C SER A 74 15.00 -15.69 17.14
N THR A 75 13.95 -15.37 17.88
CA THR A 75 13.23 -14.08 17.71
C THR A 75 14.16 -12.90 17.90
N THR A 76 15.18 -13.01 18.76
CA THR A 76 16.21 -11.99 18.96
C THR A 76 17.06 -11.78 17.71
N GLU A 77 17.48 -12.86 17.05
CA GLU A 77 18.29 -12.76 15.82
C GLU A 77 17.51 -12.08 14.70
N ARG A 78 16.25 -12.50 14.44
CA ARG A 78 15.38 -11.89 13.44
C ARG A 78 15.10 -10.42 13.74
N SER A 79 14.78 -10.10 14.99
CA SER A 79 14.60 -8.72 15.46
C SER A 79 15.84 -7.85 15.18
N ASN A 80 17.03 -8.33 15.51
CA ASN A 80 18.27 -7.60 15.30
C ASN A 80 18.56 -7.34 13.81
N ILE A 81 18.25 -8.31 12.94
CA ILE A 81 18.38 -8.15 11.48
C ILE A 81 17.41 -7.07 10.97
N LEU A 82 16.13 -7.12 11.37
CA LEU A 82 15.14 -6.10 10.98
C LEU A 82 15.52 -4.70 11.48
N MET A 83 16.07 -4.58 12.70
CA MET A 83 16.58 -3.31 13.21
C MET A 83 17.76 -2.78 12.39
N LYS A 84 18.67 -3.68 11.92
CA LYS A 84 19.78 -3.29 11.04
C LYS A 84 19.27 -2.84 9.66
N ILE A 85 18.24 -3.50 9.11
CA ILE A 85 17.59 -3.08 7.87
C ILE A 85 17.04 -1.66 8.06
N ALA A 86 16.24 -1.42 9.09
CA ALA A 86 15.68 -0.11 9.41
C ALA A 86 16.75 0.97 9.54
N GLN A 87 17.86 0.68 10.27
CA GLN A 87 18.95 1.62 10.43
C GLN A 87 19.65 1.94 9.11
N ARG A 88 19.92 0.93 8.27
CA ARG A 88 20.54 1.14 6.96
C ARG A 88 19.64 1.94 6.00
N MET A 89 18.32 1.76 6.09
CA MET A 89 17.37 2.60 5.36
C MET A 89 17.42 4.05 5.84
N GLU A 90 17.45 4.28 7.16
CA GLU A 90 17.54 5.61 7.74
C GLU A 90 18.84 6.33 7.37
N ASP A 91 19.98 5.63 7.40
CA ASP A 91 21.29 6.15 6.99
C ASP A 91 21.34 6.52 5.50
N ASN A 92 20.42 5.97 4.67
CA ASN A 92 20.31 6.20 3.22
C ASN A 92 18.94 6.75 2.81
N LEU A 93 18.26 7.47 3.71
CA LEU A 93 16.88 7.94 3.52
C LEU A 93 16.75 8.77 2.23
N GLU A 94 17.62 9.74 1.99
CA GLU A 94 17.56 10.60 0.81
C GLU A 94 17.74 9.81 -0.50
N LEU A 95 18.66 8.84 -0.53
CA LEU A 95 18.87 7.98 -1.70
C LEU A 95 17.60 7.19 -2.04
N LEU A 96 16.99 6.57 -1.03
CA LEU A 96 15.75 5.79 -1.19
C LEU A 96 14.58 6.69 -1.60
N ALA A 97 14.46 7.85 -0.98
CA ALA A 97 13.42 8.83 -1.33
C ALA A 97 13.53 9.33 -2.78
N ARG A 98 14.73 9.62 -3.25
CA ARG A 98 14.98 10.00 -4.65
C ARG A 98 14.68 8.84 -5.61
N ALA A 99 15.05 7.62 -5.27
CA ALA A 99 14.71 6.43 -6.05
C ALA A 99 13.20 6.26 -6.17
N GLU A 100 12.48 6.33 -5.06
CA GLU A 100 11.02 6.25 -5.04
C GLU A 100 10.36 7.36 -5.88
N THR A 101 10.86 8.60 -5.78
CA THR A 101 10.38 9.77 -6.53
C THR A 101 10.53 9.57 -8.04
N TRP A 102 11.67 9.12 -8.52
CA TRP A 102 11.90 8.91 -9.95
C TRP A 102 11.14 7.73 -10.52
N ASP A 103 11.01 6.64 -9.74
CA ASP A 103 10.34 5.41 -10.17
C ASP A 103 8.81 5.57 -10.21
N ASN A 104 8.24 6.26 -9.21
CA ASN A 104 6.79 6.40 -9.03
C ASN A 104 6.23 7.74 -9.55
N GLY A 105 7.02 8.82 -9.53
CA GLY A 105 6.59 10.17 -9.93
C GLY A 105 6.14 11.09 -8.79
N LYS A 106 5.99 10.60 -7.57
CA LYS A 106 5.60 11.42 -6.41
C LYS A 106 6.68 12.42 -5.99
N PRO A 107 6.33 13.52 -5.29
CA PRO A 107 7.29 14.53 -4.90
C PRO A 107 8.28 14.04 -3.84
N LEU A 108 9.54 14.47 -3.92
CA LEU A 108 10.59 14.17 -2.96
C LEU A 108 10.21 14.59 -1.53
N ARG A 109 9.48 15.70 -1.37
CA ARG A 109 8.98 16.14 -0.05
C ARG A 109 8.12 15.07 0.62
N GLU A 110 7.36 14.29 -0.16
CA GLU A 110 6.46 13.25 0.34
C GLU A 110 7.23 11.96 0.65
N THR A 111 8.11 11.53 -0.25
CA THR A 111 8.93 10.34 -0.03
C THR A 111 9.90 10.50 1.17
N MET A 112 10.44 11.73 1.36
CA MET A 112 11.30 12.08 2.50
C MET A 112 10.54 12.16 3.84
N ALA A 113 9.30 12.70 3.82
CA ALA A 113 8.56 12.98 5.04
C ALA A 113 7.63 11.83 5.46
N ALA A 114 7.21 10.97 4.51
CA ALA A 114 6.21 9.93 4.77
C ALA A 114 6.69 8.54 4.35
N ASP A 115 6.90 8.27 3.06
CA ASP A 115 7.05 6.90 2.55
C ASP A 115 8.21 6.14 3.19
N ILE A 116 9.42 6.71 3.12
CA ILE A 116 10.61 6.04 3.64
C ILE A 116 10.62 6.00 5.17
N PRO A 117 10.28 7.09 5.91
CA PRO A 117 10.14 7.03 7.37
C PRO A 117 9.12 6.00 7.85
N LEU A 118 7.95 5.88 7.19
CA LEU A 118 6.95 4.87 7.53
C LEU A 118 7.45 3.45 7.26
N ALA A 119 8.16 3.22 6.15
CA ALA A 119 8.77 1.92 5.86
C ALA A 119 9.79 1.52 6.93
N ILE A 120 10.63 2.46 7.36
CA ILE A 120 11.61 2.27 8.45
C ILE A 120 10.89 1.92 9.76
N ASP A 121 9.84 2.66 10.12
CA ASP A 121 9.05 2.43 11.33
C ASP A 121 8.39 1.04 11.34
N HIS A 122 7.92 0.54 10.20
CA HIS A 122 7.34 -0.80 10.09
C HIS A 122 8.36 -1.91 10.37
N PHE A 123 9.59 -1.79 9.87
CA PHE A 123 10.66 -2.74 10.21
C PHE A 123 10.99 -2.71 11.71
N ARG A 124 11.09 -1.52 12.32
CA ARG A 124 11.30 -1.34 13.76
C ARG A 124 10.17 -1.91 14.60
N TYR A 125 8.93 -1.67 14.17
CA TYR A 125 7.75 -2.13 14.86
C TYR A 125 7.70 -3.67 14.91
N PHE A 126 7.84 -4.36 13.76
CA PHE A 126 7.79 -5.81 13.73
C PHE A 126 9.02 -6.47 14.35
N ALA A 127 10.18 -5.83 14.33
CA ALA A 127 11.33 -6.24 15.10
C ALA A 127 11.04 -6.25 16.62
N SER A 128 10.26 -5.28 17.08
CA SER A 128 9.85 -5.20 18.49
C SER A 128 8.73 -6.19 18.80
N CYS A 129 7.72 -6.30 17.95
CA CYS A 129 6.56 -7.19 18.12
C CYS A 129 6.99 -8.65 18.27
N ILE A 130 7.91 -9.15 17.44
CA ILE A 130 8.30 -10.55 17.48
C ILE A 130 9.01 -10.93 18.75
N ARG A 131 9.71 -9.99 19.40
CA ARG A 131 10.35 -10.23 20.70
C ARG A 131 9.36 -10.23 21.86
N ALA A 132 8.24 -9.53 21.69
CA ALA A 132 7.18 -9.43 22.69
C ALA A 132 6.06 -10.47 22.47
N GLN A 133 6.14 -11.27 21.39
CA GLN A 133 5.14 -12.29 21.12
C GLN A 133 5.32 -13.49 22.04
N GLU A 134 4.24 -13.87 22.70
CA GLU A 134 4.18 -15.01 23.62
C GLU A 134 3.26 -16.10 23.05
N GLY A 135 3.55 -17.36 23.35
CA GLY A 135 2.62 -18.46 23.23
C GLY A 135 1.69 -18.53 24.44
N THR A 136 0.71 -19.45 24.41
CA THR A 136 -0.17 -19.66 25.54
C THR A 136 0.00 -21.06 26.12
N ILE A 137 -0.23 -21.17 27.45
CA ILE A 137 -0.31 -22.42 28.16
C ILE A 137 -1.70 -22.49 28.81
N GLY A 138 -2.40 -23.62 28.64
CA GLY A 138 -3.69 -23.89 29.28
C GLY A 138 -3.64 -25.18 30.05
N GLU A 139 -4.07 -25.17 31.29
CA GLU A 139 -4.29 -26.38 32.09
C GLU A 139 -5.62 -27.02 31.65
N VAL A 140 -5.58 -28.26 31.18
CA VAL A 140 -6.76 -29.02 30.80
C VAL A 140 -7.33 -29.76 32.03
N ASP A 141 -6.43 -30.41 32.77
CA ASP A 141 -6.64 -31.02 34.07
C ASP A 141 -5.32 -31.03 34.83
N HIS A 142 -5.29 -31.61 36.04
CA HIS A 142 -4.11 -31.61 36.89
C HIS A 142 -2.87 -32.24 36.23
N ASP A 143 -3.06 -33.20 35.34
CA ASP A 143 -1.99 -33.94 34.69
C ASP A 143 -1.84 -33.67 33.21
N THR A 144 -2.62 -32.73 32.63
CA THR A 144 -2.64 -32.47 31.18
C THR A 144 -2.51 -30.96 30.87
N ILE A 145 -1.52 -30.63 30.10
CA ILE A 145 -1.24 -29.25 29.69
C ILE A 145 -1.41 -29.09 28.17
N ALA A 146 -2.10 -28.03 27.76
CA ALA A 146 -2.18 -27.56 26.38
C ALA A 146 -1.17 -26.44 26.12
N TYR A 147 -0.20 -26.68 25.25
CA TYR A 147 0.73 -25.67 24.78
C TYR A 147 0.28 -25.16 23.42
N HIS A 148 0.38 -23.84 23.19
CA HIS A 148 0.15 -23.23 21.88
C HIS A 148 1.39 -22.51 21.42
N PHE A 149 1.93 -22.93 20.28
CA PHE A 149 3.13 -22.38 19.66
C PHE A 149 2.75 -21.63 18.39
N HIS A 150 3.40 -20.51 18.13
CA HIS A 150 3.36 -19.82 16.85
C HIS A 150 4.52 -20.32 15.99
N GLU A 151 4.22 -20.93 14.85
CA GLU A 151 5.20 -21.44 13.91
C GLU A 151 5.13 -20.65 12.59
N PRO A 152 6.28 -20.35 11.93
CA PRO A 152 6.26 -19.75 10.61
C PRO A 152 5.56 -20.65 9.60
N LEU A 153 4.91 -20.05 8.60
CA LEU A 153 4.27 -20.78 7.50
C LEU A 153 5.31 -21.45 6.58
N GLY A 154 6.49 -20.87 6.44
CA GLY A 154 7.58 -21.37 5.62
C GLY A 154 7.93 -20.44 4.46
N VAL A 155 7.50 -20.72 3.23
CA VAL A 155 7.71 -19.83 2.07
C VAL A 155 6.42 -19.10 1.73
N VAL A 156 6.49 -17.77 1.63
CA VAL A 156 5.33 -16.92 1.32
C VAL A 156 5.55 -16.12 0.04
N GLY A 157 4.51 -16.05 -0.79
CA GLY A 157 4.47 -15.20 -1.96
C GLY A 157 3.90 -13.82 -1.60
N GLN A 158 4.48 -12.77 -2.15
CA GLN A 158 4.02 -11.40 -1.96
C GLN A 158 3.98 -10.66 -3.30
N ILE A 159 2.89 -9.99 -3.61
CA ILE A 159 2.72 -9.17 -4.81
C ILE A 159 2.27 -7.78 -4.36
N ILE A 160 3.04 -6.76 -4.73
CA ILE A 160 2.83 -5.39 -4.29
C ILE A 160 2.44 -4.47 -5.44
N PRO A 161 1.71 -3.38 -5.15
CA PRO A 161 1.31 -2.38 -6.13
C PRO A 161 2.41 -1.36 -6.39
N TRP A 162 2.14 -0.47 -7.32
CA TRP A 162 3.05 0.57 -7.80
C TRP A 162 2.94 1.92 -7.07
N ASN A 163 1.92 2.14 -6.23
CA ASN A 163 1.66 3.47 -5.68
C ASN A 163 2.51 3.85 -4.45
N PHE A 164 3.00 2.87 -3.70
CA PHE A 164 3.94 3.02 -2.59
C PHE A 164 4.94 1.86 -2.59
N PRO A 165 5.85 1.78 -3.57
CA PRO A 165 6.69 0.59 -3.78
C PRO A 165 7.41 0.11 -2.52
N ILE A 166 8.32 0.90 -1.95
CA ILE A 166 9.12 0.51 -0.77
C ILE A 166 8.24 0.33 0.48
N LEU A 167 7.24 1.20 0.67
CA LEU A 167 6.36 1.12 1.84
C LEU A 167 5.50 -0.16 1.80
N MET A 168 4.89 -0.50 0.66
CA MET A 168 4.07 -1.72 0.53
C MET A 168 4.91 -2.99 0.60
N ALA A 169 6.14 -2.94 0.13
CA ALA A 169 7.11 -4.01 0.34
C ALA A 169 7.41 -4.19 1.84
N ALA A 170 7.70 -3.10 2.57
CA ALA A 170 7.97 -3.13 4.00
C ALA A 170 6.77 -3.67 4.81
N TRP A 171 5.53 -3.25 4.48
CA TRP A 171 4.32 -3.73 5.16
C TRP A 171 4.19 -5.26 5.12
N LYS A 172 4.58 -5.88 4.01
CA LYS A 172 4.47 -7.33 3.81
C LYS A 172 5.72 -8.09 4.26
N MET A 173 6.91 -7.56 3.95
CA MET A 173 8.16 -8.24 4.27
C MET A 173 8.49 -8.21 5.77
N ALA A 174 8.29 -7.07 6.44
CA ALA A 174 8.68 -6.94 7.84
C ALA A 174 7.98 -7.97 8.76
N PRO A 175 6.65 -8.14 8.74
CA PRO A 175 5.98 -9.17 9.54
C PRO A 175 6.32 -10.60 9.09
N ALA A 176 6.48 -10.84 7.78
CA ALA A 176 6.83 -12.17 7.25
C ALA A 176 8.20 -12.63 7.72
N LEU A 177 9.22 -11.76 7.61
CA LEU A 177 10.59 -12.02 8.05
C LEU A 177 10.67 -12.12 9.58
N ALA A 178 9.97 -11.25 10.31
CA ALA A 178 9.88 -11.31 11.77
C ALA A 178 9.34 -12.66 12.24
N ALA A 179 8.27 -13.14 11.61
CA ALA A 179 7.66 -14.44 11.90
C ALA A 179 8.54 -15.66 11.54
N GLY A 180 9.61 -15.46 10.76
CA GLY A 180 10.53 -16.53 10.36
C GLY A 180 10.24 -17.15 9.00
N ASN A 181 9.46 -16.48 8.14
CA ASN A 181 9.19 -16.95 6.78
C ASN A 181 10.27 -16.49 5.80
N CYS A 182 10.48 -17.27 4.74
CA CYS A 182 11.18 -16.83 3.54
C CYS A 182 10.18 -16.24 2.56
N VAL A 183 10.62 -15.22 1.82
CA VAL A 183 9.75 -14.40 0.97
C VAL A 183 10.17 -14.50 -0.49
N VAL A 184 9.19 -14.67 -1.38
CA VAL A 184 9.30 -14.40 -2.81
C VAL A 184 8.40 -13.21 -3.13
N LEU A 185 9.01 -12.05 -3.39
CA LEU A 185 8.33 -10.78 -3.67
C LEU A 185 8.31 -10.50 -5.17
N LYS A 186 7.13 -10.17 -5.71
CA LYS A 186 6.97 -9.60 -7.06
C LYS A 186 6.56 -8.13 -6.95
N PRO A 187 7.46 -7.18 -7.25
CA PRO A 187 7.10 -5.76 -7.41
C PRO A 187 6.15 -5.54 -8.59
N ALA A 188 5.44 -4.42 -8.59
CA ALA A 188 4.70 -3.98 -9.78
C ALA A 188 5.67 -3.66 -10.92
N GLU A 189 5.27 -3.99 -12.15
CA GLU A 189 6.07 -3.72 -13.34
C GLU A 189 6.23 -2.23 -13.64
N GLN A 190 5.36 -1.38 -13.12
CA GLN A 190 5.45 0.08 -13.29
C GLN A 190 6.56 0.70 -12.43
N THR A 191 6.82 0.14 -11.24
CA THR A 191 7.73 0.75 -10.26
C THR A 191 8.62 -0.29 -9.56
N PRO A 192 9.44 -1.05 -10.30
CA PRO A 192 10.29 -2.08 -9.71
C PRO A 192 11.66 -1.54 -9.27
N ALA A 193 12.09 -0.39 -9.81
CA ALA A 193 13.47 0.06 -9.70
C ALA A 193 13.85 0.54 -8.29
N SER A 194 12.95 1.22 -7.59
CA SER A 194 13.19 1.68 -6.21
C SER A 194 13.40 0.51 -5.24
N ILE A 195 12.67 -0.60 -5.42
CA ILE A 195 12.84 -1.84 -4.65
C ILE A 195 14.22 -2.47 -4.92
N LEU A 196 14.72 -2.37 -6.15
CA LEU A 196 16.02 -2.92 -6.52
C LEU A 196 17.17 -2.08 -5.95
N VAL A 197 17.02 -0.76 -5.86
CA VAL A 197 17.94 0.11 -5.10
C VAL A 197 17.90 -0.24 -3.62
N TRP A 198 16.70 -0.46 -3.05
CA TRP A 198 16.56 -0.86 -1.65
C TRP A 198 17.28 -2.18 -1.35
N ILE A 199 17.10 -3.22 -2.19
CA ILE A 199 17.75 -4.53 -1.95
C ILE A 199 19.27 -4.48 -2.13
N GLU A 200 19.79 -3.60 -2.97
CA GLU A 200 21.25 -3.35 -3.05
C GLU A 200 21.84 -2.87 -1.72
N LEU A 201 21.06 -2.09 -0.98
CA LEU A 201 21.48 -1.56 0.33
C LEU A 201 21.39 -2.60 1.45
N VAL A 202 20.39 -3.49 1.43
CA VAL A 202 20.06 -4.33 2.60
C VAL A 202 20.21 -5.83 2.37
N GLY A 203 20.44 -6.26 1.13
CA GLY A 203 20.44 -7.68 0.76
C GLY A 203 21.49 -8.52 1.48
N ASP A 204 22.64 -7.94 1.83
CA ASP A 204 23.72 -8.59 2.59
C ASP A 204 23.39 -8.85 4.07
N LEU A 205 22.34 -8.21 4.61
CA LEU A 205 21.90 -8.39 5.99
C LEU A 205 21.08 -9.67 6.19
N LEU A 206 20.52 -10.19 5.11
CA LEU A 206 19.68 -11.41 5.13
C LEU A 206 20.47 -12.63 4.64
N PRO A 207 20.30 -13.80 5.25
CA PRO A 207 20.87 -15.03 4.71
C PRO A 207 20.36 -15.30 3.28
N PRO A 208 21.20 -15.87 2.40
CA PRO A 208 20.79 -16.22 1.04
C PRO A 208 19.49 -17.03 0.99
N GLY A 209 18.56 -16.63 0.13
CA GLY A 209 17.26 -17.27 -0.07
C GLY A 209 16.16 -16.85 0.91
N VAL A 210 16.45 -16.12 1.98
CA VAL A 210 15.43 -15.63 2.92
C VAL A 210 14.52 -14.60 2.26
N LEU A 211 15.07 -13.73 1.41
CA LEU A 211 14.33 -12.81 0.59
C LEU A 211 14.75 -12.97 -0.87
N ASN A 212 13.75 -13.09 -1.75
CA ASN A 212 13.93 -13.18 -3.18
C ASN A 212 12.98 -12.19 -3.86
N ILE A 213 13.48 -11.46 -4.87
CA ILE A 213 12.70 -10.48 -5.64
C ILE A 213 12.72 -10.90 -7.10
N VAL A 214 11.54 -11.16 -7.66
CA VAL A 214 11.36 -11.56 -9.06
C VAL A 214 10.52 -10.52 -9.77
N ASN A 215 11.13 -9.85 -10.76
CA ASN A 215 10.48 -8.83 -11.56
C ASN A 215 9.76 -9.47 -12.75
N GLY A 216 8.71 -8.80 -13.25
CA GLY A 216 7.97 -9.28 -14.42
C GLY A 216 6.49 -8.90 -14.36
N PHE A 217 5.78 -9.24 -15.42
CA PHE A 217 4.37 -8.91 -15.56
C PHE A 217 3.45 -9.83 -14.75
N GLY A 218 2.23 -9.32 -14.47
CA GLY A 218 1.27 -10.03 -13.64
C GLY A 218 0.95 -11.45 -14.12
N LEU A 219 0.73 -11.65 -15.43
CA LEU A 219 0.42 -12.97 -15.99
C LEU A 219 1.64 -13.88 -16.13
N GLU A 220 2.85 -13.30 -16.35
CA GLU A 220 4.06 -14.07 -16.62
C GLU A 220 4.77 -14.53 -15.33
N ALA A 221 4.83 -13.68 -14.30
CA ALA A 221 5.49 -13.96 -13.03
C ALA A 221 4.51 -14.01 -11.84
N GLY A 222 3.51 -13.12 -11.78
CA GLY A 222 2.55 -13.05 -10.68
C GLY A 222 1.63 -14.26 -10.59
N LYS A 223 1.04 -14.67 -11.71
CA LYS A 223 0.16 -15.85 -11.77
C LYS A 223 0.90 -17.14 -11.38
N PRO A 224 2.09 -17.46 -11.94
CA PRO A 224 2.85 -18.65 -11.50
C PRO A 224 3.15 -18.64 -10.00
N LEU A 225 3.48 -17.48 -9.41
CA LEU A 225 3.69 -17.39 -7.96
C LEU A 225 2.40 -17.70 -7.19
N ALA A 226 1.27 -17.10 -7.59
CA ALA A 226 -0.02 -17.24 -6.89
C ALA A 226 -0.66 -18.64 -7.06
N THR A 227 -0.33 -19.37 -8.14
CA THR A 227 -0.80 -20.76 -8.38
C THR A 227 0.16 -21.82 -7.86
N SER A 228 1.34 -21.44 -7.36
CA SER A 228 2.35 -22.41 -6.95
C SER A 228 1.93 -23.18 -5.69
N PRO A 229 1.93 -24.52 -5.71
CA PRO A 229 1.69 -25.31 -4.49
C PRO A 229 2.87 -25.24 -3.49
N ARG A 230 3.94 -24.54 -3.85
CA ARG A 230 5.16 -24.41 -3.06
C ARG A 230 5.16 -23.20 -2.13
N ILE A 231 4.13 -22.35 -2.17
CA ILE A 231 3.94 -21.26 -1.20
C ILE A 231 2.87 -21.63 -0.18
N ALA A 232 3.09 -21.25 1.07
CA ALA A 232 2.15 -21.49 2.17
C ALA A 232 1.13 -20.36 2.35
N LYS A 233 1.33 -19.21 1.68
CA LYS A 233 0.48 -18.03 1.71
C LYS A 233 0.80 -17.11 0.54
N ILE A 234 -0.23 -16.39 0.06
CA ILE A 234 -0.06 -15.25 -0.84
C ILE A 234 -0.61 -13.97 -0.18
N ALA A 235 0.20 -12.90 -0.17
CA ALA A 235 -0.23 -11.57 0.24
C ALA A 235 -0.24 -10.66 -0.99
N PHE A 236 -1.36 -10.04 -1.26
CA PHE A 236 -1.56 -9.20 -2.43
C PHE A 236 -2.11 -7.82 -2.02
N THR A 237 -1.55 -6.77 -2.61
CA THR A 237 -2.15 -5.44 -2.62
C THR A 237 -2.25 -4.94 -4.05
N GLY A 238 -3.43 -4.46 -4.45
CA GLY A 238 -3.68 -3.96 -5.79
C GLY A 238 -5.16 -3.76 -6.11
N GLU A 239 -5.49 -3.78 -7.40
CA GLU A 239 -6.86 -3.59 -7.87
C GLU A 239 -7.78 -4.75 -7.46
N THR A 240 -9.06 -4.43 -7.16
CA THR A 240 -10.06 -5.41 -6.69
C THR A 240 -10.31 -6.54 -7.69
N SER A 241 -10.30 -6.26 -8.99
CA SER A 241 -10.45 -7.28 -10.05
C SER A 241 -9.29 -8.30 -10.02
N THR A 242 -8.07 -7.81 -9.87
CA THR A 242 -6.87 -8.64 -9.74
C THR A 242 -6.89 -9.44 -8.43
N GLY A 243 -7.35 -8.85 -7.33
CA GLY A 243 -7.52 -9.55 -6.05
C GLY A 243 -8.44 -10.77 -6.16
N ARG A 244 -9.53 -10.66 -6.91
CA ARG A 244 -10.42 -11.81 -7.20
C ARG A 244 -9.69 -12.92 -7.98
N LEU A 245 -8.86 -12.56 -8.96
CA LEU A 245 -8.03 -13.53 -9.69
C LEU A 245 -7.01 -14.22 -8.78
N ILE A 246 -6.36 -13.46 -7.90
CA ILE A 246 -5.42 -14.02 -6.91
C ILE A 246 -6.12 -15.04 -6.01
N MET A 247 -7.34 -14.76 -5.53
CA MET A 247 -8.12 -15.74 -4.76
C MET A 247 -8.42 -17.00 -5.58
N GLN A 248 -8.80 -16.86 -6.85
CA GLN A 248 -9.06 -18.00 -7.73
C GLN A 248 -7.80 -18.85 -7.95
N TYR A 249 -6.64 -18.23 -8.10
CA TYR A 249 -5.36 -18.93 -8.25
C TYR A 249 -4.98 -19.67 -6.97
N ALA A 250 -5.05 -18.99 -5.83
CA ALA A 250 -4.70 -19.55 -4.52
C ALA A 250 -5.63 -20.71 -4.11
N SER A 251 -6.92 -20.65 -4.47
CA SER A 251 -7.92 -21.66 -4.10
C SER A 251 -7.62 -23.05 -4.64
N GLN A 252 -6.88 -23.16 -5.75
CA GLN A 252 -6.49 -24.44 -6.35
C GLN A 252 -5.65 -25.30 -5.41
N ASN A 253 -4.86 -24.69 -4.53
CA ASN A 253 -3.98 -25.36 -3.57
C ASN A 253 -4.34 -25.04 -2.12
N LEU A 254 -5.52 -24.48 -1.85
CA LEU A 254 -5.99 -24.06 -0.51
C LEU A 254 -5.01 -23.09 0.18
N ILE A 255 -4.36 -22.24 -0.60
CA ILE A 255 -3.38 -21.27 -0.10
C ILE A 255 -4.12 -20.09 0.57
N PRO A 256 -3.87 -19.79 1.85
CA PRO A 256 -4.42 -18.63 2.52
C PRO A 256 -4.02 -17.32 1.83
N VAL A 257 -4.95 -16.38 1.77
CA VAL A 257 -4.74 -15.06 1.15
C VAL A 257 -4.92 -13.94 2.17
N THR A 258 -4.11 -12.88 2.06
CA THR A 258 -4.47 -11.56 2.57
C THR A 258 -4.52 -10.60 1.37
N LEU A 259 -5.58 -9.82 1.30
CA LEU A 259 -5.87 -8.94 0.17
C LEU A 259 -6.12 -7.54 0.70
N GLU A 260 -5.35 -6.57 0.21
CA GLU A 260 -5.61 -5.15 0.35
C GLU A 260 -5.97 -4.60 -1.03
N LEU A 261 -7.20 -4.15 -1.18
CA LEU A 261 -7.78 -3.84 -2.47
C LEU A 261 -8.23 -2.38 -2.55
N GLY A 262 -8.96 -2.05 -3.61
CA GLY A 262 -9.41 -0.70 -3.89
C GLY A 262 -10.37 -0.12 -2.86
N GLY A 263 -10.58 1.18 -2.94
CA GLY A 263 -11.48 1.93 -2.11
C GLY A 263 -12.21 3.06 -2.84
N LYS A 264 -13.30 3.54 -2.24
CA LYS A 264 -14.00 4.75 -2.63
C LYS A 264 -14.38 5.50 -1.35
N SER A 265 -13.35 5.91 -0.63
CA SER A 265 -13.45 6.38 0.75
C SER A 265 -14.24 7.68 0.85
N PRO A 266 -15.28 7.73 1.71
CA PRO A 266 -16.00 8.95 2.00
C PRO A 266 -15.22 9.81 2.99
N ASN A 267 -15.31 11.13 2.82
CA ASN A 267 -14.77 12.15 3.71
C ASN A 267 -15.90 13.13 4.07
N ILE A 268 -16.35 13.11 5.31
CA ILE A 268 -17.61 13.72 5.73
C ILE A 268 -17.35 14.98 6.55
N PHE A 269 -17.96 16.10 6.17
CA PHE A 269 -17.80 17.41 6.80
C PHE A 269 -19.15 17.87 7.35
N PHE A 270 -19.32 17.81 8.69
CA PHE A 270 -20.52 18.23 9.38
C PHE A 270 -20.62 19.76 9.49
N GLU A 271 -21.84 20.29 9.79
CA GLU A 271 -22.09 21.73 9.78
C GLU A 271 -21.24 22.54 10.77
N ASP A 272 -20.87 21.94 11.89
CA ASP A 272 -20.09 22.57 12.96
C ASP A 272 -18.60 22.81 12.59
N VAL A 273 -18.12 22.22 11.49
CA VAL A 273 -16.79 22.52 10.95
C VAL A 273 -16.62 24.00 10.64
N MET A 274 -17.70 24.65 10.14
CA MET A 274 -17.71 26.05 9.76
C MET A 274 -18.18 27.00 10.88
N ARG A 275 -18.30 26.54 12.14
CA ARG A 275 -18.76 27.35 13.27
C ARG A 275 -17.82 28.51 13.55
N GLU A 276 -16.53 28.33 13.43
CA GLU A 276 -15.48 29.31 13.66
C GLU A 276 -14.47 29.29 12.49
N ASP A 277 -13.89 30.44 12.17
CA ASP A 277 -12.82 30.56 11.17
C ASP A 277 -11.46 30.52 11.91
N ASP A 278 -11.01 29.33 12.21
CA ASP A 278 -9.87 29.02 13.07
C ASP A 278 -8.96 27.92 12.48
N ASP A 279 -7.92 27.53 13.21
CA ASP A 279 -6.98 26.48 12.82
C ASP A 279 -7.66 25.13 12.56
N TYR A 280 -8.78 24.85 13.23
CA TYR A 280 -9.53 23.62 12.99
C TYR A 280 -10.21 23.64 11.62
N LEU A 281 -10.81 24.76 11.22
CA LEU A 281 -11.37 24.91 9.87
C LEU A 281 -10.27 24.81 8.81
N ASP A 282 -9.12 25.44 9.04
CA ASP A 282 -7.99 25.33 8.10
C ASP A 282 -7.54 23.89 7.94
N LYS A 283 -7.42 23.14 9.04
CA LYS A 283 -7.12 21.71 9.03
C LYS A 283 -8.18 20.86 8.31
N ALA A 284 -9.45 21.17 8.47
CA ALA A 284 -10.54 20.47 7.78
C ALA A 284 -10.52 20.74 6.26
N LEU A 285 -10.19 21.96 5.84
CA LEU A 285 -9.99 22.32 4.44
C LEU A 285 -8.76 21.62 3.83
N GLU A 286 -7.69 21.46 4.61
CA GLU A 286 -6.56 20.61 4.21
C GLU A 286 -7.01 19.14 4.08
N GLY A 287 -7.81 18.65 5.05
CA GLY A 287 -8.41 17.33 5.01
C GLY A 287 -9.28 17.08 3.77
N PHE A 288 -9.94 18.11 3.25
CA PHE A 288 -10.63 18.04 1.96
C PHE A 288 -9.63 17.88 0.81
N ALA A 289 -8.54 18.65 0.79
CA ALA A 289 -7.54 18.62 -0.27
C ALA A 289 -6.69 17.33 -0.30
N MET A 290 -6.74 16.50 0.75
CA MET A 290 -5.99 15.24 0.87
C MET A 290 -6.32 14.22 -0.23
N PHE A 291 -7.36 14.41 -1.03
CA PHE A 291 -7.60 13.57 -2.22
C PHE A 291 -6.49 13.70 -3.28
N ALA A 292 -5.71 14.77 -3.24
CA ALA A 292 -4.62 15.00 -4.16
C ALA A 292 -3.26 14.48 -3.65
N LEU A 293 -3.15 14.08 -2.36
CA LEU A 293 -1.92 13.49 -1.81
C LEU A 293 -1.50 12.29 -2.63
N ASN A 294 -0.20 12.13 -2.86
CA ASN A 294 0.33 11.05 -3.73
C ASN A 294 -0.37 11.00 -5.10
N GLN A 295 -0.65 12.13 -5.73
CA GLN A 295 -1.40 12.27 -6.98
C GLN A 295 -2.77 11.59 -6.97
N GLY A 296 -3.39 11.39 -5.79
CA GLY A 296 -4.62 10.64 -5.61
C GLY A 296 -4.47 9.12 -5.77
N GLU A 297 -3.26 8.62 -5.94
CA GLU A 297 -2.93 7.22 -6.13
C GLU A 297 -2.80 6.49 -4.77
N VAL A 298 -3.84 6.61 -3.97
CA VAL A 298 -3.94 6.05 -2.63
C VAL A 298 -5.22 5.20 -2.52
N CYS A 299 -5.09 3.96 -2.07
CA CYS A 299 -6.24 3.06 -1.90
C CYS A 299 -7.32 3.62 -0.95
N THR A 300 -6.92 4.44 0.03
CA THR A 300 -7.82 5.17 0.93
C THR A 300 -8.06 6.61 0.51
N CYS A 301 -7.74 6.99 -0.72
CA CYS A 301 -7.99 8.35 -1.21
C CYS A 301 -9.40 8.81 -0.81
N PRO A 302 -9.56 9.99 -0.15
CA PRO A 302 -10.87 10.53 0.20
C PRO A 302 -11.58 11.07 -1.05
N SER A 303 -11.89 10.15 -1.98
CA SER A 303 -12.37 10.43 -3.33
C SER A 303 -13.87 10.74 -3.41
N ARG A 304 -14.60 10.63 -2.29
CA ARG A 304 -15.96 11.14 -2.12
C ARG A 304 -15.99 12.12 -0.96
N ALA A 305 -16.34 13.38 -1.20
CA ALA A 305 -16.55 14.35 -0.14
C ALA A 305 -18.05 14.57 0.07
N LEU A 306 -18.50 14.34 1.29
CA LEU A 306 -19.89 14.61 1.73
C LEU A 306 -19.87 15.86 2.59
N VAL A 307 -20.53 16.92 2.14
CA VAL A 307 -20.53 18.22 2.82
C VAL A 307 -21.95 18.55 3.27
N HIS A 308 -22.13 18.89 4.55
CA HIS A 308 -23.44 19.25 5.08
C HIS A 308 -24.03 20.44 4.30
N GLU A 309 -25.30 20.35 3.85
CA GLU A 309 -25.91 21.31 2.93
C GLU A 309 -25.85 22.78 3.42
N LYS A 310 -25.98 23.01 4.72
CA LYS A 310 -25.96 24.36 5.31
C LYS A 310 -24.59 25.06 5.17
N ILE A 311 -23.52 24.33 5.02
CA ILE A 311 -22.18 24.93 4.92
C ILE A 311 -21.60 24.81 3.50
N TYR A 312 -22.28 24.11 2.57
CA TYR A 312 -21.74 23.71 1.29
C TYR A 312 -21.09 24.87 0.53
N ASP A 313 -21.82 25.94 0.28
CA ASP A 313 -21.32 27.05 -0.56
C ASP A 313 -20.07 27.72 0.06
N ARG A 314 -20.11 28.03 1.34
CA ARG A 314 -19.00 28.69 2.06
C ARG A 314 -17.79 27.76 2.22
N PHE A 315 -18.04 26.48 2.48
CA PHE A 315 -16.98 25.48 2.62
C PHE A 315 -16.31 25.26 1.28
N MET A 316 -17.08 25.02 0.21
CA MET A 316 -16.54 24.77 -1.12
C MET A 316 -15.79 25.97 -1.70
N GLU A 317 -16.24 27.21 -1.45
CA GLU A 317 -15.47 28.39 -1.84
C GLU A 317 -14.03 28.36 -1.28
N LYS A 318 -13.87 28.06 0.02
CA LYS A 318 -12.56 27.96 0.67
C LYS A 318 -11.78 26.73 0.21
N ALA A 319 -12.44 25.58 0.08
CA ALA A 319 -11.83 24.33 -0.33
C ALA A 319 -11.28 24.40 -1.77
N LEU A 320 -12.05 24.97 -2.71
CA LEU A 320 -11.60 25.13 -4.10
C LEU A 320 -10.41 26.10 -4.22
N LYS A 321 -10.34 27.17 -3.40
CA LYS A 321 -9.16 28.04 -3.31
C LYS A 321 -7.92 27.24 -2.88
N ARG A 322 -8.05 26.33 -1.90
CA ARG A 322 -6.94 25.47 -1.46
C ARG A 322 -6.52 24.50 -2.56
N VAL A 323 -7.46 23.85 -3.25
CA VAL A 323 -7.17 22.95 -4.35
C VAL A 323 -6.46 23.69 -5.51
N ALA A 324 -6.90 24.90 -5.85
CA ALA A 324 -6.27 25.73 -6.87
C ALA A 324 -4.81 26.12 -6.55
N ALA A 325 -4.43 26.12 -5.26
CA ALA A 325 -3.08 26.44 -4.81
C ALA A 325 -2.12 25.23 -4.85
N ILE A 326 -2.61 24.03 -5.19
CA ILE A 326 -1.78 22.82 -5.28
C ILE A 326 -0.80 22.97 -6.46
N LYS A 327 0.49 22.89 -6.17
CA LYS A 327 1.56 23.02 -7.16
C LYS A 327 1.96 21.66 -7.72
N GLN A 328 2.04 21.58 -9.05
CA GLN A 328 2.69 20.49 -9.79
C GLN A 328 3.94 21.04 -10.49
N GLY A 329 5.00 20.24 -10.53
CA GLY A 329 6.26 20.67 -11.13
C GLY A 329 7.35 19.62 -11.02
N ASP A 330 8.61 20.06 -11.00
CA ASP A 330 9.77 19.20 -10.74
C ASP A 330 9.56 18.48 -9.39
N PRO A 331 9.51 17.14 -9.35
CA PRO A 331 9.29 16.42 -8.10
C PRO A 331 10.46 16.52 -7.11
N LEU A 332 11.65 16.94 -7.55
CA LEU A 332 12.80 17.21 -6.68
C LEU A 332 12.74 18.58 -6.01
N ASP A 333 11.90 19.50 -6.50
CA ASP A 333 11.63 20.78 -5.83
C ASP A 333 10.72 20.54 -4.62
N MET A 334 11.22 20.87 -3.42
CA MET A 334 10.49 20.72 -2.16
C MET A 334 9.20 21.56 -2.07
N SER A 335 8.98 22.51 -2.98
CA SER A 335 7.73 23.26 -3.10
C SER A 335 6.66 22.54 -3.95
N THR A 336 7.04 21.52 -4.73
CA THR A 336 6.10 20.69 -5.49
C THR A 336 5.25 19.86 -4.52
N MET A 337 3.92 19.94 -4.67
CA MET A 337 2.97 19.32 -3.76
C MET A 337 2.48 17.97 -4.24
N ILE A 338 2.27 17.80 -5.55
CA ILE A 338 1.90 16.53 -6.18
C ILE A 338 2.70 16.34 -7.47
N GLY A 339 2.95 15.09 -7.83
CA GLY A 339 3.76 14.70 -8.98
C GLY A 339 2.96 14.19 -10.18
N ALA A 340 3.61 13.33 -11.00
CA ALA A 340 3.02 12.66 -12.15
C ALA A 340 2.28 11.38 -11.72
N GLN A 341 1.30 10.94 -12.53
CA GLN A 341 0.66 9.63 -12.39
C GLN A 341 1.67 8.51 -12.71
N ALA A 342 1.59 7.37 -12.06
CA ALA A 342 2.64 6.34 -12.12
C ALA A 342 2.85 5.72 -13.52
N SER A 343 1.89 5.81 -14.43
CA SER A 343 2.01 5.29 -15.79
C SER A 343 1.11 6.01 -16.79
N SER A 344 1.38 5.82 -18.08
CA SER A 344 0.52 6.33 -19.16
C SER A 344 -0.87 5.69 -19.12
N GLU A 345 -0.96 4.41 -18.81
CA GLU A 345 -2.24 3.70 -18.67
C GLU A 345 -3.09 4.28 -17.55
N GLN A 346 -2.46 4.64 -16.43
CA GLN A 346 -3.16 5.27 -15.31
C GLN A 346 -3.60 6.70 -15.66
N LEU A 347 -2.77 7.48 -16.37
CA LEU A 347 -3.18 8.77 -16.91
C LEU A 347 -4.42 8.66 -17.78
N GLU A 348 -4.43 7.74 -18.77
CA GLU A 348 -5.54 7.54 -19.69
C GLU A 348 -6.81 7.06 -18.95
N LYS A 349 -6.67 6.17 -17.96
CA LYS A 349 -7.78 5.76 -17.10
C LYS A 349 -8.41 6.97 -16.40
N ILE A 350 -7.62 7.83 -15.79
CA ILE A 350 -8.12 9.01 -15.07
C ILE A 350 -8.85 9.96 -16.04
N LEU A 351 -8.26 10.23 -17.19
CA LEU A 351 -8.89 11.10 -18.22
C LEU A 351 -10.21 10.51 -18.72
N SER A 352 -10.30 9.20 -18.92
CA SER A 352 -11.54 8.53 -19.30
C SER A 352 -12.65 8.72 -18.26
N TYR A 353 -12.33 8.71 -16.97
CA TYR A 353 -13.31 8.99 -15.90
C TYR A 353 -13.74 10.46 -15.86
N MET A 354 -12.88 11.38 -16.27
CA MET A 354 -13.29 12.79 -16.41
C MET A 354 -14.36 12.94 -17.50
N ASP A 355 -14.24 12.21 -18.61
CA ASP A 355 -15.24 12.19 -19.66
C ASP A 355 -16.52 11.47 -19.23
N ILE A 356 -16.42 10.35 -18.53
CA ILE A 356 -17.56 9.64 -17.93
C ILE A 356 -18.34 10.57 -16.98
N GLY A 357 -17.65 11.30 -16.10
CA GLY A 357 -18.30 12.23 -15.18
C GLY A 357 -19.10 13.31 -15.91
N ARG A 358 -18.51 13.92 -16.95
CA ARG A 358 -19.21 14.90 -17.80
C ARG A 358 -20.43 14.30 -18.53
N GLN A 359 -20.28 13.10 -19.07
CA GLN A 359 -21.36 12.40 -19.78
C GLN A 359 -22.53 12.05 -18.86
N GLU A 360 -22.26 11.73 -17.60
CA GLU A 360 -23.29 11.48 -16.58
C GLU A 360 -23.87 12.77 -15.96
N GLY A 361 -23.40 13.95 -16.39
CA GLY A 361 -23.90 15.25 -15.92
C GLY A 361 -23.25 15.74 -14.65
N ALA A 362 -22.11 15.22 -14.22
CA ALA A 362 -21.35 15.78 -13.12
C ALA A 362 -20.77 17.14 -13.52
N GLU A 363 -20.93 18.14 -12.63
CA GLU A 363 -20.36 19.48 -12.81
C GLU A 363 -18.88 19.47 -12.43
N VAL A 364 -18.01 19.98 -13.30
CA VAL A 364 -16.58 20.17 -13.03
C VAL A 364 -16.40 21.52 -12.31
N LEU A 365 -16.08 21.49 -11.02
CA LEU A 365 -15.86 22.72 -10.24
C LEU A 365 -14.43 23.26 -10.42
N ILE A 366 -13.44 22.38 -10.62
CA ILE A 366 -12.05 22.74 -10.94
C ILE A 366 -11.35 21.54 -11.59
N GLY A 367 -10.31 21.78 -12.41
CA GLY A 367 -9.52 20.74 -13.07
C GLY A 367 -10.25 20.10 -14.26
N GLY A 368 -10.32 18.78 -14.29
CA GLY A 368 -11.05 18.02 -15.33
C GLY A 368 -10.25 17.76 -16.60
N GLU A 369 -8.91 17.93 -16.57
CA GLU A 369 -8.08 17.79 -17.75
C GLU A 369 -6.64 17.38 -17.40
N ARG A 370 -5.89 16.94 -18.42
CA ARG A 370 -4.44 16.74 -18.33
C ARG A 370 -3.76 18.05 -17.99
N ASN A 371 -2.71 18.01 -17.18
CA ASN A 371 -1.84 19.14 -16.94
C ASN A 371 -0.60 19.05 -17.85
N SER A 372 -0.53 19.90 -18.88
CA SER A 372 0.59 19.94 -19.80
C SER A 372 1.69 20.85 -19.24
N LEU A 373 2.70 20.26 -18.62
CA LEU A 373 3.88 20.98 -18.17
C LEU A 373 4.86 21.21 -19.32
N SER A 374 5.80 22.13 -19.14
CA SER A 374 6.77 22.51 -20.16
C SER A 374 8.17 21.97 -19.86
N GLY A 375 9.10 22.14 -20.82
CA GLY A 375 10.50 21.75 -20.66
C GLY A 375 10.68 20.24 -20.55
N GLU A 376 11.49 19.81 -19.61
CA GLU A 376 11.80 18.39 -19.38
C GLU A 376 10.58 17.57 -18.89
N LEU A 377 9.59 18.24 -18.28
CA LEU A 377 8.39 17.61 -17.76
C LEU A 377 7.30 17.43 -18.83
N ALA A 378 7.50 17.91 -20.05
CA ALA A 378 6.47 17.90 -21.10
C ALA A 378 5.98 16.50 -21.50
N GLY A 379 6.85 15.49 -21.38
CA GLY A 379 6.52 14.08 -21.64
C GLY A 379 5.87 13.35 -20.47
N GLY A 380 5.79 13.97 -19.29
CA GLY A 380 5.30 13.35 -18.06
C GLY A 380 3.77 13.18 -18.00
N TYR A 381 3.32 12.42 -17.01
CA TYR A 381 1.93 11.96 -16.89
C TYR A 381 1.15 12.78 -15.85
N TYR A 382 0.96 14.07 -16.09
CA TYR A 382 0.37 15.00 -15.12
C TYR A 382 -1.13 15.22 -15.37
N VAL A 383 -1.91 15.24 -14.27
CA VAL A 383 -3.35 15.51 -14.25
C VAL A 383 -3.62 16.63 -13.26
N LYS A 384 -4.46 17.60 -13.62
CA LYS A 384 -4.88 18.64 -12.69
C LYS A 384 -5.76 18.06 -11.58
N PRO A 385 -5.56 18.44 -10.31
CA PRO A 385 -6.49 18.11 -9.24
C PRO A 385 -7.91 18.50 -9.65
N THR A 386 -8.84 17.55 -9.55
CA THR A 386 -10.18 17.68 -10.12
C THR A 386 -11.24 17.48 -9.05
N VAL A 387 -12.21 18.40 -9.03
CA VAL A 387 -13.38 18.33 -8.14
C VAL A 387 -14.64 18.28 -9.00
N PHE A 388 -15.38 17.18 -8.89
CA PHE A 388 -16.73 17.05 -9.45
C PHE A 388 -17.80 17.33 -8.42
N LYS A 389 -18.92 17.94 -8.83
CA LYS A 389 -20.17 17.97 -8.07
C LYS A 389 -21.20 17.08 -8.73
N GLY A 390 -21.89 16.27 -7.95
CA GLY A 390 -22.89 15.34 -8.50
C GLY A 390 -23.64 14.60 -7.40
N HIS A 391 -24.07 13.39 -7.69
CA HIS A 391 -24.81 12.54 -6.75
C HIS A 391 -24.19 11.13 -6.67
N ASN A 392 -24.41 10.46 -5.53
CA ASN A 392 -23.73 9.21 -5.17
C ASN A 392 -23.93 8.04 -6.17
N LYS A 393 -24.90 8.08 -7.06
CA LYS A 393 -25.16 7.02 -8.06
C LYS A 393 -24.35 7.16 -9.34
N MET A 394 -23.65 8.27 -9.55
CA MET A 394 -22.75 8.44 -10.71
C MET A 394 -21.51 7.55 -10.56
N ARG A 395 -20.96 7.07 -11.66
CA ARG A 395 -19.77 6.22 -11.70
C ARG A 395 -18.56 6.89 -11.04
N VAL A 396 -18.41 8.20 -11.19
CA VAL A 396 -17.34 8.98 -10.54
C VAL A 396 -17.45 9.01 -9.00
N PHE A 397 -18.62 8.62 -8.41
CA PHE A 397 -18.82 8.41 -6.99
C PHE A 397 -18.69 6.95 -6.57
N GLN A 398 -18.91 6.00 -7.47
CA GLN A 398 -18.98 4.57 -7.14
C GLN A 398 -17.72 3.79 -7.52
N GLU A 399 -17.04 4.18 -8.60
CA GLU A 399 -15.90 3.46 -9.13
C GLU A 399 -14.57 4.10 -8.71
N GLU A 400 -13.55 3.30 -8.49
CA GLU A 400 -12.22 3.74 -8.11
C GLU A 400 -11.47 4.32 -9.31
N ILE A 401 -11.23 5.63 -9.30
CA ILE A 401 -10.48 6.34 -10.35
C ILE A 401 -8.98 6.20 -10.15
N PHE A 402 -8.53 6.25 -8.90
CA PHE A 402 -7.14 6.15 -8.46
C PHE A 402 -6.26 7.28 -9.04
N GLY A 403 -6.72 8.50 -8.87
CA GLY A 403 -6.06 9.73 -9.31
C GLY A 403 -6.53 10.93 -8.49
N PRO A 404 -6.02 12.15 -8.77
CA PRO A 404 -6.32 13.34 -8.00
C PRO A 404 -7.74 13.88 -8.31
N VAL A 405 -8.75 13.05 -8.08
CA VAL A 405 -10.15 13.31 -8.41
C VAL A 405 -11.04 13.06 -7.19
N VAL A 406 -11.78 14.06 -6.76
CA VAL A 406 -12.80 13.95 -5.71
C VAL A 406 -14.18 14.31 -6.27
N SER A 407 -15.19 13.55 -5.86
CA SER A 407 -16.60 13.80 -6.18
C SER A 407 -17.33 14.27 -4.94
N VAL A 408 -17.99 15.44 -5.03
CA VAL A 408 -18.64 16.13 -3.91
C VAL A 408 -20.14 16.04 -4.02
N THR A 409 -20.81 15.68 -2.93
CA THR A 409 -22.27 15.75 -2.80
C THR A 409 -22.64 16.33 -1.44
N THR A 410 -23.89 16.74 -1.27
CA THR A 410 -24.42 17.24 0.00
C THR A 410 -25.18 16.17 0.76
N PHE A 411 -25.34 16.39 2.07
CA PHE A 411 -26.25 15.67 2.95
C PHE A 411 -26.92 16.65 3.94
N LYS A 412 -28.06 16.26 4.48
CA LYS A 412 -28.87 17.13 5.37
C LYS A 412 -28.77 16.76 6.85
N ASP A 413 -28.50 15.49 7.15
CA ASP A 413 -28.42 14.98 8.53
C ASP A 413 -27.48 13.77 8.62
N GLU A 414 -27.20 13.31 9.85
CA GLU A 414 -26.29 12.20 10.13
C GLU A 414 -26.74 10.87 9.50
N VAL A 415 -28.06 10.65 9.42
CA VAL A 415 -28.63 9.41 8.85
C VAL A 415 -28.34 9.33 7.36
N GLU A 416 -28.67 10.40 6.62
CA GLU A 416 -28.40 10.48 5.18
C GLU A 416 -26.90 10.42 4.87
N ALA A 417 -26.06 11.10 5.68
CA ALA A 417 -24.61 11.04 5.54
C ALA A 417 -24.11 9.60 5.66
N LEU A 418 -24.60 8.84 6.62
CA LEU A 418 -24.22 7.45 6.85
C LEU A 418 -24.70 6.52 5.72
N GLU A 419 -25.94 6.73 5.25
CA GLU A 419 -26.48 5.99 4.11
C GLU A 419 -25.62 6.19 2.86
N ILE A 420 -25.32 7.45 2.49
CA ILE A 420 -24.47 7.77 1.34
C ILE A 420 -23.05 7.20 1.53
N ALA A 421 -22.47 7.36 2.71
CA ALA A 421 -21.12 6.89 3.02
C ALA A 421 -20.99 5.38 2.83
N ASN A 422 -21.98 4.61 3.28
CA ASN A 422 -22.00 3.15 3.23
C ASN A 422 -22.49 2.57 1.87
N ASP A 423 -23.10 3.38 1.02
CA ASP A 423 -23.63 2.97 -0.29
C ASP A 423 -22.49 2.89 -1.34
N THR A 424 -21.68 1.89 -1.20
CA THR A 424 -20.56 1.55 -2.10
C THR A 424 -20.17 0.08 -1.92
N LEU A 425 -19.55 -0.50 -2.93
CA LEU A 425 -18.95 -1.85 -2.86
C LEU A 425 -17.74 -1.91 -1.93
N TYR A 426 -17.13 -0.78 -1.66
CA TYR A 426 -15.89 -0.65 -0.91
C TYR A 426 -16.11 -0.36 0.58
N GLY A 427 -15.06 -0.51 1.35
CA GLY A 427 -15.06 -0.21 2.77
C GLY A 427 -13.63 -0.17 3.34
N LEU A 428 -12.70 0.53 2.65
CA LEU A 428 -11.31 0.58 3.09
C LEU A 428 -11.09 1.67 4.13
N GLY A 429 -11.32 2.93 3.78
CA GLY A 429 -11.13 4.07 4.64
C GLY A 429 -12.33 5.01 4.69
N ALA A 430 -12.38 5.86 5.71
CA ALA A 430 -13.32 6.96 5.83
C ALA A 430 -12.76 8.09 6.71
N GLY A 431 -13.14 9.34 6.42
CA GLY A 431 -12.84 10.51 7.24
C GLY A 431 -14.10 11.15 7.79
N VAL A 432 -14.04 11.60 9.05
CA VAL A 432 -15.15 12.30 9.73
C VAL A 432 -14.62 13.57 10.35
N TRP A 433 -15.26 14.70 10.02
CA TRP A 433 -14.87 16.01 10.50
C TRP A 433 -16.06 16.67 11.23
N SER A 434 -15.93 16.83 12.53
CA SER A 434 -16.87 17.50 13.41
C SER A 434 -16.15 17.98 14.66
N ARG A 435 -16.62 19.09 15.25
CA ARG A 435 -16.13 19.57 16.54
C ARG A 435 -16.79 18.83 17.71
N ASP A 436 -17.86 18.09 17.44
CA ASP A 436 -18.55 17.26 18.44
C ASP A 436 -17.96 15.86 18.50
N ALA A 437 -17.43 15.50 19.66
CA ALA A 437 -16.82 14.19 19.89
C ALA A 437 -17.84 13.03 19.82
N ASN A 438 -19.11 13.26 20.20
CA ASN A 438 -20.16 12.24 20.13
C ASN A 438 -20.53 11.93 18.68
N THR A 439 -20.70 12.97 17.85
CA THR A 439 -20.92 12.81 16.41
C THR A 439 -19.77 12.04 15.77
N CYS A 440 -18.52 12.43 16.07
CA CYS A 440 -17.34 11.71 15.58
C CYS A 440 -17.33 10.24 15.99
N TYR A 441 -17.59 9.94 17.25
CA TYR A 441 -17.58 8.56 17.77
C TYR A 441 -18.73 7.73 17.19
N ASN A 442 -19.95 8.23 17.24
CA ASN A 442 -21.14 7.51 16.78
C ASN A 442 -21.07 7.23 15.27
N PHE A 443 -20.69 8.25 14.49
CA PHE A 443 -20.54 8.09 13.04
C PHE A 443 -19.41 7.09 12.71
N GLY A 444 -18.25 7.23 13.37
CA GLY A 444 -17.12 6.33 13.19
C GLY A 444 -17.44 4.87 13.56
N ARG A 445 -18.34 4.63 14.51
CA ARG A 445 -18.80 3.28 14.89
C ARG A 445 -19.72 2.63 13.86
N ASN A 446 -20.49 3.42 13.12
CA ASN A 446 -21.54 2.95 12.21
C ASN A 446 -21.10 2.92 10.74
N ILE A 447 -20.02 3.61 10.39
CA ILE A 447 -19.49 3.58 9.03
C ILE A 447 -18.82 2.24 8.74
N GLN A 448 -19.07 1.68 7.54
CA GLN A 448 -18.57 0.38 7.11
C GLN A 448 -17.20 0.51 6.43
N ALA A 449 -16.19 0.89 7.20
CA ALA A 449 -14.82 1.02 6.75
C ALA A 449 -13.86 0.40 7.79
N GLY A 450 -12.78 -0.20 7.31
CA GLY A 450 -11.81 -0.84 8.19
C GLY A 450 -10.88 0.14 8.89
N ARG A 451 -10.65 1.33 8.30
CA ARG A 451 -9.94 2.45 8.90
C ARG A 451 -10.80 3.70 8.89
N VAL A 452 -11.01 4.29 10.06
CA VAL A 452 -11.72 5.57 10.19
C VAL A 452 -10.80 6.59 10.82
N TRP A 453 -10.67 7.75 10.18
CA TRP A 453 -9.97 8.91 10.70
C TRP A 453 -10.98 9.93 11.18
N THR A 454 -10.75 10.48 12.36
CA THR A 454 -11.57 11.54 12.93
C THR A 454 -10.72 12.79 13.11
N ASN A 455 -11.13 13.89 12.47
CA ASN A 455 -10.42 15.17 12.50
C ASN A 455 -8.94 15.08 12.07
N CYS A 456 -8.63 14.11 11.23
CA CYS A 456 -7.36 13.90 10.54
C CYS A 456 -7.60 13.01 9.32
N TYR A 457 -6.58 12.82 8.48
CA TYR A 457 -6.61 11.86 7.37
C TYR A 457 -5.17 11.38 7.05
N HIS A 458 -5.02 10.23 6.38
CA HIS A 458 -3.73 9.66 5.92
C HIS A 458 -2.67 9.45 7.03
N ALA A 459 -3.09 9.19 8.27
CA ALA A 459 -2.18 8.75 9.33
C ALA A 459 -2.09 7.22 9.36
N TYR A 460 -0.88 6.65 9.18
CA TYR A 460 -0.64 5.20 9.08
C TYR A 460 0.39 4.69 10.10
N PRO A 461 0.16 4.85 11.41
CA PRO A 461 1.10 4.34 12.40
C PRO A 461 1.15 2.81 12.36
N ALA A 462 2.35 2.24 12.45
CA ALA A 462 2.58 0.81 12.35
C ALA A 462 1.82 -0.04 13.39
N HIS A 463 1.48 0.56 14.53
CA HIS A 463 0.75 -0.10 15.62
C HIS A 463 -0.79 -0.02 15.52
N ALA A 464 -1.33 0.54 14.44
CA ALA A 464 -2.78 0.61 14.23
C ALA A 464 -3.18 -0.27 13.03
N ALA A 465 -4.10 -1.21 13.26
CA ALA A 465 -4.53 -2.16 12.24
C ALA A 465 -5.12 -1.47 11.00
N PHE A 466 -4.75 -1.94 9.81
CA PHE A 466 -5.21 -1.46 8.52
C PHE A 466 -5.83 -2.61 7.73
N GLY A 467 -6.90 -2.33 6.97
CA GLY A 467 -7.52 -3.31 6.08
C GLY A 467 -8.98 -2.98 5.79
N GLY A 468 -9.51 -3.61 4.75
CA GLY A 468 -10.82 -3.31 4.22
C GLY A 468 -11.99 -4.11 4.82
N TYR A 469 -13.18 -3.52 4.69
CA TYR A 469 -14.48 -4.19 4.75
C TYR A 469 -14.95 -4.48 3.32
N LYS A 470 -16.03 -5.25 3.16
CA LYS A 470 -16.67 -5.54 1.87
C LYS A 470 -15.64 -6.00 0.82
N GLN A 471 -15.64 -5.36 -0.36
CA GLN A 471 -14.73 -5.73 -1.46
C GLN A 471 -13.38 -4.99 -1.43
N SER A 472 -13.06 -4.32 -0.34
CA SER A 472 -11.76 -3.66 -0.14
C SER A 472 -10.68 -4.56 0.44
N GLY A 473 -11.00 -5.79 0.83
CA GLY A 473 -9.95 -6.73 1.21
C GLY A 473 -10.34 -7.80 2.22
N ILE A 474 -9.35 -8.65 2.51
CA ILE A 474 -9.44 -9.77 3.46
C ILE A 474 -8.18 -9.76 4.31
N GLY A 475 -8.34 -9.81 5.63
CA GLY A 475 -7.23 -9.73 6.58
C GLY A 475 -6.95 -8.31 7.03
N ARG A 476 -5.81 -8.14 7.70
CA ARG A 476 -5.32 -6.83 8.16
C ARG A 476 -3.83 -6.73 7.93
N GLU A 477 -3.39 -5.53 7.57
CA GLU A 477 -1.99 -5.14 7.51
C GLU A 477 -1.65 -4.33 8.75
N THR A 478 -0.36 -4.11 9.00
CA THR A 478 0.14 -3.38 10.17
C THR A 478 -0.30 -4.02 11.50
N HIS A 479 -0.06 -3.38 12.65
CA HIS A 479 -0.39 -3.89 13.97
C HIS A 479 0.15 -5.33 14.23
N LYS A 480 0.34 -5.68 15.50
CA LYS A 480 0.85 -7.01 15.88
C LYS A 480 0.00 -8.19 15.36
N MET A 481 -1.31 -7.98 15.12
CA MET A 481 -2.18 -9.01 14.55
C MET A 481 -1.76 -9.47 13.15
N MET A 482 -0.93 -8.69 12.45
CA MET A 482 -0.36 -9.12 11.17
C MET A 482 0.51 -10.36 11.29
N LEU A 483 1.14 -10.60 12.44
CA LEU A 483 1.93 -11.82 12.68
C LEU A 483 1.07 -13.09 12.56
N ASP A 484 -0.21 -13.04 12.96
CA ASP A 484 -1.14 -14.18 12.86
C ASP A 484 -1.38 -14.59 11.40
N HIS A 485 -1.21 -13.68 10.45
CA HIS A 485 -1.32 -13.98 9.03
C HIS A 485 -0.04 -14.60 8.42
N TYR A 486 1.07 -14.61 9.16
CA TYR A 486 2.36 -15.19 8.74
C TYR A 486 2.82 -16.34 9.63
N GLN A 487 1.94 -16.79 10.53
CA GLN A 487 2.18 -17.89 11.45
C GLN A 487 0.99 -18.85 11.45
N GLN A 488 1.22 -20.04 11.94
CA GLN A 488 0.17 -21.01 12.27
C GLN A 488 0.32 -21.43 13.73
N THR A 489 -0.81 -21.63 14.40
CA THR A 489 -0.81 -22.08 15.79
C THR A 489 -0.79 -23.59 15.84
N LYS A 490 0.25 -24.16 16.47
CA LYS A 490 0.30 -25.58 16.82
C LYS A 490 -0.17 -25.75 18.26
N ASN A 491 -1.19 -26.58 18.47
CA ASN A 491 -1.52 -27.06 19.79
C ASN A 491 -0.80 -28.40 20.05
N MET A 492 -0.17 -28.51 21.21
CA MET A 492 0.43 -29.73 21.72
C MET A 492 -0.17 -30.04 23.09
N LEU A 493 -0.91 -31.13 23.18
CA LEU A 493 -1.41 -31.67 24.45
C LEU A 493 -0.40 -32.65 25.02
N VAL A 494 0.02 -32.42 26.25
CA VAL A 494 0.94 -33.31 26.97
C VAL A 494 0.29 -33.81 28.24
N SER A 495 0.08 -35.11 28.32
CA SER A 495 -0.33 -35.78 29.55
C SER A 495 0.90 -36.22 30.32
N TYR A 496 0.99 -35.83 31.56
CA TYR A 496 2.02 -36.24 32.53
C TYR A 496 1.53 -37.38 33.41
N SER A 497 0.30 -37.85 33.19
CA SER A 497 -0.28 -38.99 33.92
C SER A 497 0.34 -40.31 33.45
N PRO A 498 0.80 -41.20 34.38
CA PRO A 498 1.28 -42.52 34.02
C PRO A 498 0.11 -43.55 33.84
N LYS A 499 -1.13 -43.12 34.05
CA LYS A 499 -2.29 -44.02 34.01
C LYS A 499 -2.70 -44.34 32.59
N ALA A 500 -3.17 -45.58 32.37
CA ALA A 500 -3.79 -45.96 31.10
C ALA A 500 -5.02 -45.08 30.80
N LEU A 501 -5.32 -44.84 29.55
CA LEU A 501 -6.46 -44.02 29.09
C LEU A 501 -7.81 -44.73 29.37
N GLY A 502 -7.81 -46.06 29.55
CA GLY A 502 -8.98 -46.86 29.96
C GLY A 502 -10.02 -47.11 28.86
N PHE A 503 -9.63 -46.96 27.59
CA PHE A 503 -10.53 -47.23 26.46
C PHE A 503 -10.43 -48.67 25.91
N PHE A 504 -9.33 -49.36 26.18
CA PHE A 504 -9.09 -50.73 25.67
C PHE A 504 -8.50 -51.64 26.75
#